data_bcc3ff2a70d56b83b5016d731f1beca5
#
_entry.id   bcc3ff2a70d56b83b5016d731f1beca5
#
_cell.length_a   1.000
_cell.length_b   1.000
_cell.length_c   1.000
_cell.angle_alpha   90.00
_cell.angle_beta   90.00
_cell.angle_gamma   90.00
#
_symmetry.space_group_name_H-M   'P 1'
#
loop_
_entity.id
_entity.type
_entity.pdbx_description
1 polymer ?
#
loop_
_entity_poly.entity_id
_entity_poly.type
_entity_poly.pdbx_seq_one_letter_code
_entity_poly.pdbx_strand_id
1 'polypeptide(L)'
;MEKQSIYQFKVTDLSGKEFDFATLKGKKILVVNTASKCGLTPQYKDLQTIYDQYKDKNLVIVGFPANNFASQEPGTSEEIATFCKQNYGVTFPMMDKISVKGDDMAPLYQFLTQKSKNGLEDSEVQWNFQKYLIDEKGNLAKV
;
A
#
# COMPACT_ATOMS: atom_id res chain seq x y z
N MET A 1 24.89 2.54 6.52
CA MET A 1 24.19 1.49 5.79
C MET A 1 23.56 2.07 4.53
N GLU A 2 23.65 1.34 3.45
CA GLU A 2 23.01 1.76 2.22
C GLU A 2 21.49 1.69 2.37
N LYS A 3 20.81 2.68 1.80
CA LYS A 3 19.35 2.64 1.77
C LYS A 3 18.88 1.51 0.85
N GLN A 4 17.71 0.97 1.15
CA GLN A 4 17.07 -0.05 0.35
C GLN A 4 16.13 0.60 -0.66
N SER A 5 15.68 -0.16 -1.66
CA SER A 5 14.64 0.28 -2.58
C SER A 5 13.43 -0.65 -2.45
N ILE A 6 12.27 -0.17 -2.92
CA ILE A 6 11.04 -0.97 -2.88
C ILE A 6 11.14 -2.20 -3.81
N TYR A 7 12.03 -2.18 -4.78
CA TYR A 7 12.12 -3.25 -5.78
C TYR A 7 12.63 -4.58 -5.24
N GLN A 8 13.17 -4.62 -4.02
CA GLN A 8 13.57 -5.87 -3.38
C GLN A 8 12.40 -6.66 -2.81
N PHE A 9 11.21 -6.05 -2.71
CA PHE A 9 10.08 -6.68 -2.04
C PHE A 9 9.17 -7.40 -3.00
N LYS A 10 8.74 -8.59 -2.56
CA LYS A 10 7.71 -9.40 -3.20
C LYS A 10 6.64 -9.66 -2.15
N VAL A 11 5.40 -9.48 -2.52
CA VAL A 11 4.26 -9.65 -1.62
C VAL A 11 3.20 -10.51 -2.30
N THR A 12 2.14 -10.84 -1.59
CA THR A 12 1.05 -11.64 -2.13
C THR A 12 -0.17 -10.73 -2.34
N ASP A 13 -0.81 -10.82 -3.50
CA ASP A 13 -2.03 -10.06 -3.75
C ASP A 13 -3.28 -10.76 -3.18
N LEU A 14 -4.44 -10.11 -3.27
CA LEU A 14 -5.69 -10.66 -2.73
C LEU A 14 -6.12 -11.98 -3.38
N SER A 15 -5.62 -12.28 -4.57
CA SER A 15 -5.92 -13.54 -5.28
C SER A 15 -4.94 -14.66 -4.93
N GLY A 16 -3.94 -14.39 -4.09
CA GLY A 16 -2.93 -15.36 -3.69
C GLY A 16 -1.73 -15.44 -4.62
N LYS A 17 -1.62 -14.54 -5.59
CA LYS A 17 -0.49 -14.50 -6.54
C LYS A 17 0.64 -13.62 -6.02
N GLU A 18 1.87 -13.96 -6.38
CA GLU A 18 3.02 -13.13 -6.04
C GLU A 18 2.98 -11.82 -6.83
N PHE A 19 3.23 -10.72 -6.12
CA PHE A 19 3.36 -9.38 -6.69
C PHE A 19 4.78 -8.88 -6.43
N ASP A 20 5.55 -8.69 -7.49
CA ASP A 20 6.95 -8.27 -7.41
C ASP A 20 7.06 -6.79 -7.74
N PHE A 21 7.50 -5.98 -6.77
CA PHE A 21 7.66 -4.54 -6.97
C PHE A 21 8.69 -4.20 -8.04
N ALA A 22 9.63 -5.09 -8.35
CA ALA A 22 10.59 -4.88 -9.43
C ALA A 22 9.91 -4.73 -10.80
N THR A 23 8.69 -5.25 -10.98
CA THR A 23 7.93 -5.10 -12.22
C THR A 23 7.44 -3.66 -12.44
N LEU A 24 7.51 -2.82 -11.41
CA LEU A 24 7.04 -1.44 -11.45
C LEU A 24 8.17 -0.42 -11.64
N LYS A 25 9.38 -0.86 -12.00
CA LYS A 25 10.51 0.04 -12.28
C LYS A 25 10.11 1.09 -13.32
N GLY A 26 10.49 2.34 -13.07
CA GLY A 26 10.16 3.47 -13.93
C GLY A 26 8.82 4.11 -13.66
N LYS A 27 8.07 3.59 -12.70
CA LYS A 27 6.75 4.14 -12.32
C LYS A 27 6.81 4.75 -10.92
N LYS A 28 6.01 5.77 -10.70
CA LYS A 28 5.73 6.28 -9.36
C LYS A 28 4.73 5.34 -8.70
N ILE A 29 4.94 5.06 -7.41
CA ILE A 29 4.10 4.12 -6.67
C ILE A 29 3.55 4.85 -5.44
N LEU A 30 2.22 4.84 -5.29
CA LEU A 30 1.57 5.31 -4.08
C LEU A 30 1.15 4.08 -3.27
N VAL A 31 1.81 3.87 -2.13
CA VAL A 31 1.51 2.76 -1.22
C VAL A 31 0.57 3.28 -0.14
N VAL A 32 -0.53 2.58 0.10
CA VAL A 32 -1.54 2.97 1.07
C VAL A 32 -2.05 1.77 1.86
N ASN A 33 -2.18 1.92 3.17
CA ASN A 33 -2.84 0.91 4.01
C ASN A 33 -4.34 1.19 4.04
N THR A 34 -5.15 0.15 3.87
CA THR A 34 -6.59 0.30 3.66
C THR A 34 -7.42 -0.42 4.72
N ALA A 35 -8.70 -0.04 4.82
CA ALA A 35 -9.66 -0.67 5.69
C ALA A 35 -11.07 -0.57 5.11
N SER A 36 -11.92 -1.56 5.42
CA SER A 36 -13.29 -1.63 4.91
C SER A 36 -14.32 -1.02 5.87
N LYS A 37 -13.96 -0.79 7.13
CA LYS A 37 -14.88 -0.33 8.18
C LYS A 37 -14.42 0.94 8.89
N CYS A 38 -13.70 1.80 8.19
CA CYS A 38 -13.20 3.07 8.71
C CYS A 38 -14.06 4.23 8.21
N GLY A 39 -14.13 5.32 8.99
CA GLY A 39 -14.74 6.57 8.51
C GLY A 39 -14.04 7.14 7.27
N LEU A 40 -12.76 6.78 7.05
CA LEU A 40 -11.99 7.17 5.88
C LEU A 40 -12.11 6.20 4.70
N THR A 41 -12.84 5.10 4.85
CA THR A 41 -12.99 4.09 3.78
C THR A 41 -13.49 4.69 2.45
N PRO A 42 -14.35 5.73 2.42
CA PRO A 42 -14.69 6.40 1.15
C PRO A 42 -13.50 6.95 0.36
N GLN A 43 -12.31 7.07 0.95
CA GLN A 43 -11.10 7.43 0.21
C GLN A 43 -10.75 6.44 -0.91
N TYR A 44 -11.26 5.21 -0.88
CA TYR A 44 -11.14 4.29 -2.00
C TYR A 44 -11.65 4.93 -3.31
N LYS A 45 -12.72 5.70 -3.24
CA LYS A 45 -13.28 6.38 -4.41
C LYS A 45 -12.29 7.40 -4.98
N ASP A 46 -11.69 8.21 -4.11
CA ASP A 46 -10.72 9.22 -4.54
C ASP A 46 -9.45 8.57 -5.08
N LEU A 47 -8.97 7.51 -4.43
CA LEU A 47 -7.81 6.76 -4.89
C LEU A 47 -8.07 6.14 -6.27
N GLN A 48 -9.25 5.57 -6.48
CA GLN A 48 -9.60 4.99 -7.78
C GLN A 48 -9.68 6.06 -8.86
N THR A 49 -10.20 7.25 -8.54
CA THR A 49 -10.26 8.38 -9.46
C THR A 49 -8.85 8.79 -9.89
N ILE A 50 -7.93 8.93 -8.91
CA ILE A 50 -6.53 9.27 -9.19
C ILE A 50 -5.87 8.18 -10.04
N TYR A 51 -6.10 6.92 -9.72
CA TYR A 51 -5.54 5.81 -10.48
C TYR A 51 -6.02 5.83 -11.93
N ASP A 52 -7.32 6.03 -12.15
CA ASP A 52 -7.89 6.09 -13.50
C ASP A 52 -7.31 7.25 -14.32
N GLN A 53 -7.02 8.39 -13.67
CA GLN A 53 -6.44 9.55 -14.34
C GLN A 53 -4.97 9.38 -14.69
N TYR A 54 -4.19 8.68 -13.85
CA TYR A 54 -2.74 8.68 -13.95
C TYR A 54 -2.10 7.32 -14.26
N LYS A 55 -2.87 6.22 -14.31
CA LYS A 55 -2.31 4.88 -14.59
C LYS A 55 -1.57 4.81 -15.93
N ASP A 56 -2.02 5.58 -16.93
CA ASP A 56 -1.37 5.67 -18.24
C ASP A 56 -0.23 6.70 -18.24
N LYS A 57 0.02 7.39 -17.11
CA LYS A 57 1.08 8.38 -16.91
C LYS A 57 2.10 7.92 -15.90
N ASN A 58 2.31 6.60 -15.82
CA ASN A 58 3.31 5.96 -14.96
C ASN A 58 3.06 6.10 -13.46
N LEU A 59 1.79 6.13 -13.03
CA LEU A 59 1.45 6.03 -11.60
C LEU A 59 0.73 4.71 -11.32
N VAL A 60 1.17 3.99 -10.29
CA VAL A 60 0.48 2.80 -9.77
C VAL A 60 0.15 3.03 -8.30
N ILE A 61 -1.07 2.71 -7.91
CA ILE A 61 -1.48 2.69 -6.51
C ILE A 61 -1.47 1.23 -6.05
N VAL A 62 -0.86 0.96 -4.89
CA VAL A 62 -0.83 -0.39 -4.31
C VAL A 62 -1.44 -0.32 -2.92
N GLY A 63 -2.55 -1.00 -2.71
CA GLY A 63 -3.28 -1.01 -1.44
C GLY A 63 -2.94 -2.22 -0.58
N PHE A 64 -2.72 -1.98 0.71
CA PHE A 64 -2.45 -3.02 1.69
C PHE A 64 -3.52 -2.99 2.78
N PRO A 65 -4.47 -3.92 2.78
CA PRO A 65 -5.42 -4.02 3.88
C PRO A 65 -4.69 -4.31 5.19
N ALA A 66 -5.06 -3.60 6.25
CA ALA A 66 -4.43 -3.76 7.56
C ALA A 66 -5.45 -3.60 8.67
N ASN A 67 -5.37 -4.47 9.68
CA ASN A 67 -6.32 -4.49 10.80
C ASN A 67 -5.74 -3.84 12.07
N ASN A 68 -4.65 -3.06 11.95
CA ASN A 68 -3.93 -2.48 13.08
C ASN A 68 -4.70 -1.37 13.80
N PHE A 69 -5.62 -0.68 13.12
CA PHE A 69 -6.28 0.50 13.67
C PHE A 69 -7.75 0.21 13.97
N ALA A 70 -8.06 0.08 15.24
CA ALA A 70 -9.43 -0.16 15.74
C ALA A 70 -10.12 -1.37 15.10
N SER A 71 -9.34 -2.35 14.64
CA SER A 71 -9.85 -3.58 13.99
C SER A 71 -10.83 -3.28 12.84
N GLN A 72 -10.52 -2.27 12.03
CA GLN A 72 -11.42 -1.82 10.96
C GLN A 72 -11.22 -2.54 9.62
N GLU A 73 -10.37 -3.59 9.59
CA GLU A 73 -10.24 -4.49 8.44
C GLU A 73 -10.30 -5.95 8.90
N PRO A 74 -11.44 -6.40 9.48
CA PRO A 74 -11.52 -7.75 10.05
C PRO A 74 -11.79 -8.85 9.03
N GLY A 75 -12.12 -8.50 7.78
CA GLY A 75 -12.51 -9.47 6.75
C GLY A 75 -11.38 -10.33 6.23
N THR A 76 -11.74 -11.41 5.54
CA THR A 76 -10.80 -12.24 4.79
C THR A 76 -10.40 -11.53 3.50
N SER A 77 -9.34 -12.04 2.83
CA SER A 77 -8.92 -11.51 1.52
C SER A 77 -10.05 -11.53 0.50
N GLU A 78 -10.84 -12.59 0.48
CA GLU A 78 -11.99 -12.73 -0.42
C GLU A 78 -13.08 -11.69 -0.13
N GLU A 79 -13.39 -11.48 1.14
CA GLU A 79 -14.37 -10.47 1.58
C GLU A 79 -13.89 -9.05 1.24
N ILE A 80 -12.61 -8.77 1.43
CA ILE A 80 -12.01 -7.47 1.10
C ILE A 80 -12.08 -7.23 -0.40
N ALA A 81 -11.72 -8.21 -1.23
CA ALA A 81 -11.78 -8.11 -2.68
C ALA A 81 -13.20 -7.80 -3.15
N THR A 82 -14.19 -8.51 -2.62
CA THR A 82 -15.61 -8.30 -2.93
C THR A 82 -16.07 -6.90 -2.52
N PHE A 83 -15.71 -6.47 -1.32
CA PHE A 83 -16.06 -5.14 -0.80
C PHE A 83 -15.52 -4.03 -1.70
N CYS A 84 -14.24 -4.09 -2.05
CA CYS A 84 -13.59 -3.07 -2.89
C CYS A 84 -14.24 -2.99 -4.27
N LYS A 85 -14.50 -4.14 -4.89
CA LYS A 85 -15.09 -4.20 -6.22
C LYS A 85 -16.53 -3.69 -6.24
N GLN A 86 -17.37 -4.17 -5.30
CA GLN A 86 -18.80 -3.86 -5.29
C GLN A 86 -19.11 -2.44 -4.84
N ASN A 87 -18.36 -1.90 -3.89
CA ASN A 87 -18.66 -0.61 -3.29
C ASN A 87 -17.91 0.55 -3.94
N TYR A 88 -16.70 0.32 -4.48
CA TYR A 88 -15.85 1.40 -4.97
C TYR A 88 -15.27 1.15 -6.35
N GLY A 89 -15.52 -0.01 -6.96
CA GLY A 89 -15.01 -0.36 -8.27
C GLY A 89 -13.48 -0.31 -8.37
N VAL A 90 -12.79 -0.72 -7.30
CA VAL A 90 -11.32 -0.65 -7.22
C VAL A 90 -10.68 -1.55 -8.25
N THR A 91 -9.79 -0.98 -9.10
CA THR A 91 -9.02 -1.72 -10.10
C THR A 91 -7.52 -1.62 -9.90
N PHE A 92 -7.04 -0.73 -9.00
CA PHE A 92 -5.61 -0.72 -8.68
C PHE A 92 -5.23 -1.97 -7.87
N PRO A 93 -3.94 -2.40 -7.94
CA PRO A 93 -3.51 -3.60 -7.23
C PRO A 93 -3.79 -3.55 -5.72
N MET A 94 -4.47 -4.59 -5.22
CA MET A 94 -4.72 -4.78 -3.79
C MET A 94 -3.98 -6.03 -3.32
N MET A 95 -3.25 -5.88 -2.22
CA MET A 95 -2.44 -6.95 -1.66
C MET A 95 -3.18 -7.65 -0.53
N ASP A 96 -2.65 -8.78 -0.11
CA ASP A 96 -3.15 -9.53 1.03
C ASP A 96 -2.99 -8.71 2.33
N LYS A 97 -3.82 -9.00 3.32
CA LYS A 97 -3.79 -8.27 4.60
C LYS A 97 -2.44 -8.45 5.28
N ILE A 98 -1.88 -7.34 5.76
CA ILE A 98 -0.60 -7.34 6.48
C ILE A 98 -0.68 -6.46 7.73
N SER A 99 0.34 -6.55 8.60
CA SER A 99 0.52 -5.60 9.69
C SER A 99 1.41 -4.45 9.22
N VAL A 100 1.01 -3.23 9.53
CA VAL A 100 1.74 -1.99 9.17
C VAL A 100 2.30 -1.26 10.38
N LYS A 101 2.11 -1.82 11.58
CA LYS A 101 2.56 -1.20 12.83
C LYS A 101 2.77 -2.28 13.88
N GLY A 102 3.66 -2.04 14.85
CA GLY A 102 3.91 -2.95 15.96
C GLY A 102 4.99 -3.97 15.66
N ASP A 103 5.09 -4.98 16.53
CA ASP A 103 6.20 -5.95 16.50
C ASP A 103 6.15 -6.88 15.30
N ASP A 104 4.97 -7.09 14.72
CA ASP A 104 4.76 -7.96 13.57
C ASP A 104 4.69 -7.20 12.25
N MET A 105 5.14 -5.94 12.23
CA MET A 105 5.13 -5.11 11.02
C MET A 105 5.80 -5.81 9.85
N ALA A 106 5.12 -5.82 8.69
CA ALA A 106 5.65 -6.44 7.48
C ALA A 106 6.95 -5.75 7.01
N PRO A 107 7.90 -6.50 6.42
CA PRO A 107 9.20 -5.93 5.98
C PRO A 107 9.07 -4.72 5.08
N LEU A 108 8.09 -4.69 4.17
CA LEU A 108 7.86 -3.52 3.32
C LEU A 108 7.58 -2.26 4.15
N TYR A 109 6.76 -2.38 5.19
CA TYR A 109 6.44 -1.24 6.05
C TYR A 109 7.59 -0.88 6.98
N GLN A 110 8.47 -1.81 7.32
CA GLN A 110 9.72 -1.47 8.00
C GLN A 110 10.58 -0.55 7.11
N PHE A 111 10.66 -0.86 5.81
CA PHE A 111 11.33 0.01 4.84
C PHE A 111 10.67 1.39 4.78
N LEU A 112 9.35 1.45 4.68
CA LEU A 112 8.63 2.72 4.53
C LEU A 112 8.74 3.62 5.76
N THR A 113 8.90 3.05 6.95
CA THR A 113 8.85 3.79 8.22
C THR A 113 10.20 4.01 8.88
N GLN A 114 11.27 3.34 8.44
CA GLN A 114 12.58 3.42 9.09
C GLN A 114 13.61 4.10 8.19
N LYS A 115 14.13 5.24 8.62
CA LYS A 115 15.14 6.01 7.88
C LYS A 115 16.39 5.17 7.57
N SER A 116 16.79 4.28 8.48
CA SER A 116 17.93 3.40 8.26
C SER A 116 17.79 2.52 7.02
N LYS A 117 16.55 2.30 6.56
CA LYS A 117 16.24 1.49 5.38
C LYS A 117 15.87 2.34 4.18
N ASN A 118 15.04 3.38 4.35
CA ASN A 118 14.55 4.18 3.22
C ASN A 118 15.43 5.40 2.89
N GLY A 119 16.27 5.83 3.81
CA GLY A 119 17.18 6.95 3.59
C GLY A 119 16.53 8.33 3.66
N LEU A 120 15.23 8.42 3.91
CA LEU A 120 14.50 9.69 3.93
C LEU A 120 14.17 10.15 5.34
N GLU A 121 13.34 9.40 6.05
CA GLU A 121 12.91 9.76 7.41
C GLU A 121 12.33 8.58 8.16
N ASP A 122 12.34 8.70 9.49
CA ASP A 122 11.58 7.80 10.34
C ASP A 122 10.14 8.32 10.41
N SER A 123 9.19 7.40 10.35
CA SER A 123 7.78 7.74 10.47
C SER A 123 7.02 6.58 11.08
N GLU A 124 5.73 6.80 11.30
CA GLU A 124 4.84 5.77 11.81
C GLU A 124 3.51 5.89 11.06
N VAL A 125 2.91 4.75 10.73
CA VAL A 125 1.56 4.77 10.15
C VAL A 125 0.60 5.26 11.24
N GLN A 126 -0.03 6.40 10.99
CA GLN A 126 -0.85 7.09 12.00
C GLN A 126 -2.27 6.52 12.08
N TRP A 127 -2.81 6.09 10.93
CA TRP A 127 -4.18 5.58 10.83
C TRP A 127 -4.36 4.88 9.50
N ASN A 128 -5.56 4.35 9.26
CA ASN A 128 -5.94 3.80 7.97
C ASN A 128 -5.80 4.87 6.87
N PHE A 129 -5.43 4.45 5.67
CA PHE A 129 -5.25 5.30 4.49
C PHE A 129 -4.07 6.29 4.59
N GLN A 130 -3.05 5.94 5.35
CA GLN A 130 -1.76 6.65 5.32
C GLN A 130 -1.06 6.34 3.98
N LYS A 131 -0.54 7.37 3.30
CA LYS A 131 0.07 7.24 1.97
C LYS A 131 1.58 7.41 2.04
N TYR A 132 2.28 6.64 1.20
CA TYR A 132 3.73 6.73 1.00
C TYR A 132 4.00 6.80 -0.49
N LEU A 133 4.73 7.83 -0.93
CA LEU A 133 5.04 8.01 -2.35
C LEU A 133 6.45 7.49 -2.65
N ILE A 134 6.54 6.62 -3.65
CA ILE A 134 7.80 6.05 -4.16
C ILE A 134 8.09 6.67 -5.53
N ASP A 135 9.33 7.09 -5.76
CA ASP A 135 9.75 7.66 -7.04
C ASP A 135 10.03 6.57 -8.09
N GLU A 136 10.37 6.99 -9.31
CA GLU A 136 10.62 6.09 -10.44
C GLU A 136 11.85 5.22 -10.27
N LYS A 137 12.69 5.49 -9.26
CA LYS A 137 13.89 4.72 -8.93
C LYS A 137 13.70 3.77 -7.75
N GLY A 138 12.48 3.69 -7.23
CA GLY A 138 12.15 2.81 -6.11
C GLY A 138 12.51 3.37 -4.74
N ASN A 139 12.79 4.67 -4.64
CA ASN A 139 13.13 5.33 -3.38
C ASN A 139 11.90 5.98 -2.75
N LEU A 140 11.82 5.97 -1.41
CA LEU A 140 10.78 6.73 -0.71
C LEU A 140 11.00 8.22 -0.97
N ALA A 141 10.01 8.88 -1.53
CA ALA A 141 10.07 10.30 -1.89
C ALA A 141 9.32 11.19 -0.91
N LYS A 142 8.20 10.69 -0.35
CA LYS A 142 7.38 11.48 0.57
C LYS A 142 6.47 10.57 1.40
N VAL A 143 6.26 10.99 2.63
CA VAL A 143 5.29 10.39 3.56
C VAL A 143 4.04 11.24 3.65
#